data_a9d91885aacb73b72b80ac72faf30e7b
#
_entry.id   a9d91885aacb73b72b80ac72faf30e7b
#
_cell.length_a   1.000
_cell.length_b   1.000
_cell.length_c   1.000
_cell.angle_alpha   90.00
_cell.angle_beta   90.00
_cell.angle_gamma   90.00
#
_symmetry.space_group_name_H-M   'P 1'
#
loop_
_entity.id
_entity.type
_entity.pdbx_description
1 polymer ?
#
loop_
_entity_poly.entity_id
_entity_poly.type
_entity_poly.pdbx_seq_one_letter_code
_entity_poly.pdbx_strand_id
1 'polypeptide(L)'
;MTADRIKALREARGWTQAKLARKMNMTRNGINSWEQGLSMPSPPSLVDLARLFSVSTDYLLGVENYSAVNVTGLNEADVALLAQLADRLRESH
;
A
#
# COMPACT_ATOMS: atom_id res chain seq x y z
N MET A 1 -3.59 -9.62 6.28
CA MET A 1 -4.00 -8.52 5.45
C MET A 1 -2.86 -7.80 4.77
N THR A 2 -1.89 -7.36 5.50
CA THR A 2 -0.74 -6.72 4.88
C THR A 2 -0.01 -7.69 3.97
N ALA A 3 0.20 -8.90 4.43
CA ALA A 3 0.89 -9.92 3.65
C ALA A 3 0.19 -10.14 2.31
N ASP A 4 -1.11 -10.26 2.34
CA ASP A 4 -1.86 -10.52 1.13
C ASP A 4 -1.80 -9.34 0.17
N ARG A 5 -1.80 -8.13 0.70
CA ARG A 5 -1.77 -6.96 -0.14
C ARG A 5 -0.43 -6.77 -0.81
N ILE A 6 0.65 -7.06 -0.10
CA ILE A 6 1.98 -6.96 -0.68
C ILE A 6 2.08 -7.96 -1.83
N LYS A 7 1.63 -9.18 -1.59
CA LYS A 7 1.69 -10.21 -2.60
C LYS A 7 0.83 -9.84 -3.80
N ALA A 8 -0.38 -9.38 -3.55
CA ALA A 8 -1.28 -9.02 -4.63
C ALA A 8 -0.72 -7.87 -5.49
N LEU A 9 -0.13 -6.87 -4.84
CA LEU A 9 0.42 -5.76 -5.57
C LEU A 9 1.63 -6.20 -6.41
N ARG A 10 2.44 -7.07 -5.85
CA ARG A 10 3.59 -7.60 -6.56
C ARG A 10 3.15 -8.39 -7.79
N GLU A 11 2.20 -9.27 -7.58
CA GLU A 11 1.71 -10.10 -8.66
C GLU A 11 1.03 -9.28 -9.75
N ALA A 12 0.34 -8.24 -9.35
CA ALA A 12 -0.31 -7.38 -10.32
C ALA A 12 0.69 -6.68 -11.23
N ARG A 13 1.92 -6.51 -10.76
CA ARG A 13 2.97 -5.94 -11.57
C ARG A 13 3.72 -6.99 -12.37
N GLY A 14 3.41 -8.25 -12.14
CA GLY A 14 4.11 -9.33 -12.81
C GLY A 14 5.51 -9.54 -12.27
N TRP A 15 5.75 -9.13 -11.04
CA TRP A 15 7.09 -9.25 -10.47
C TRP A 15 7.23 -10.51 -9.64
N THR A 16 8.43 -11.06 -9.64
CA THR A 16 8.75 -12.18 -8.76
C THR A 16 9.14 -11.62 -7.40
N GLN A 17 9.20 -12.46 -6.41
CA GLN A 17 9.65 -12.02 -5.09
C GLN A 17 11.07 -11.49 -5.18
N ALA A 18 11.89 -12.12 -6.01
CA ALA A 18 13.27 -11.68 -6.17
C ALA A 18 13.33 -10.28 -6.77
N LYS A 19 12.43 -9.98 -7.68
CA LYS A 19 12.44 -8.67 -8.31
C LYS A 19 12.01 -7.62 -7.30
N LEU A 20 10.99 -7.90 -6.51
CA LEU A 20 10.56 -6.97 -5.49
C LEU A 20 11.69 -6.77 -4.47
N ALA A 21 12.37 -7.84 -4.12
CA ALA A 21 13.46 -7.75 -3.17
C ALA A 21 14.55 -6.82 -3.69
N ARG A 22 14.87 -6.92 -4.96
CA ARG A 22 15.87 -6.04 -5.53
C ARG A 22 15.42 -4.59 -5.47
N LYS A 23 14.16 -4.34 -5.74
CA LYS A 23 13.64 -2.97 -5.72
C LYS A 23 13.61 -2.40 -4.31
N MET A 24 13.48 -3.27 -3.33
CA MET A 24 13.45 -2.85 -1.93
C MET A 24 14.83 -2.96 -1.27
N ASN A 25 15.82 -3.41 -2.02
CA ASN A 25 17.16 -3.59 -1.53
C ASN A 25 17.14 -4.58 -0.36
N MET A 26 16.46 -5.68 -0.57
CA MET A 26 16.30 -6.71 0.45
C MET A 26 16.58 -8.09 -0.15
N THR A 27 16.52 -9.10 0.67
CA THR A 27 16.67 -10.45 0.19
C THR A 27 15.28 -11.00 -0.17
N ARG A 28 15.25 -11.99 -1.03
CA ARG A 28 14.01 -12.61 -1.40
C ARG A 28 13.34 -13.24 -0.18
N ASN A 29 14.14 -13.78 0.75
CA ASN A 29 13.59 -14.38 1.94
C ASN A 29 12.86 -13.34 2.79
N GLY A 30 13.34 -12.12 2.80
CA GLY A 30 12.69 -11.06 3.55
C GLY A 30 11.31 -10.77 2.96
N ILE A 31 11.23 -10.71 1.64
CA ILE A 31 9.96 -10.48 0.98
C ILE A 31 9.02 -11.66 1.25
N ASN A 32 9.54 -12.87 1.15
CA ASN A 32 8.72 -14.04 1.39
C ASN A 32 8.17 -14.03 2.82
N SER A 33 8.98 -13.60 3.75
CA SER A 33 8.56 -13.55 5.14
C SER A 33 7.38 -12.59 5.31
N TRP A 34 7.42 -11.47 4.62
CA TRP A 34 6.32 -10.52 4.65
C TRP A 34 5.05 -11.14 4.04
N GLU A 35 5.23 -11.83 2.92
CA GLU A 35 4.09 -12.39 2.20
C GLU A 35 3.48 -13.61 2.91
N GLN A 36 4.26 -14.25 3.75
CA GLN A 36 3.75 -15.39 4.49
C GLN A 36 3.17 -14.93 5.85
N GLY A 37 3.30 -13.66 6.14
CA GLY A 37 2.79 -13.15 7.41
C GLY A 37 3.68 -13.49 8.58
N LEU A 38 4.93 -13.87 8.32
CA LEU A 38 5.85 -14.22 9.39
C LEU A 38 6.49 -12.99 10.01
N SER A 39 6.53 -11.91 9.28
CA SER A 39 7.06 -10.66 9.79
C SER A 39 6.34 -9.51 9.12
N MET A 40 6.46 -8.35 9.69
CA MET A 40 5.84 -7.15 9.14
C MET A 40 6.91 -6.20 8.65
N PRO A 41 6.65 -5.47 7.60
CA PRO A 41 7.59 -4.45 7.17
C PRO A 41 7.71 -3.39 8.25
N SER A 42 8.88 -2.84 8.40
CA SER A 42 9.10 -1.76 9.35
C SER A 42 8.43 -0.51 8.78
N PRO A 43 8.25 0.53 9.58
CA PRO A 43 7.65 1.75 9.08
C PRO A 43 8.36 2.31 7.85
N PRO A 44 9.69 2.39 7.80
CA PRO A 44 10.35 2.86 6.60
C PRO A 44 10.08 1.96 5.40
N SER A 45 10.01 0.66 5.62
CA SER A 45 9.74 -0.28 4.55
C SER A 45 8.32 -0.11 4.04
N LEU A 46 7.38 0.19 4.94
CA LEU A 46 6.00 0.40 4.53
C LEU A 46 5.92 1.65 3.64
N VAL A 47 6.66 2.67 3.99
CA VAL A 47 6.66 3.89 3.19
C VAL A 47 7.26 3.60 1.82
N ASP A 48 8.32 2.83 1.76
CA ASP A 48 8.95 2.50 0.50
C ASP A 48 8.02 1.65 -0.36
N LEU A 49 7.32 0.71 0.25
CA LEU A 49 6.37 -0.12 -0.49
C LEU A 49 5.24 0.76 -1.02
N ALA A 50 4.76 1.65 -0.20
CA ALA A 50 3.67 2.53 -0.60
C ALA A 50 4.06 3.35 -1.81
N ARG A 51 5.28 3.88 -1.81
CA ARG A 51 5.76 4.65 -2.94
C ARG A 51 5.96 3.79 -4.17
N LEU A 52 6.54 2.63 -3.97
CA LEU A 52 6.82 1.72 -5.07
C LEU A 52 5.56 1.29 -5.78
N PHE A 53 4.53 1.00 -5.01
CA PHE A 53 3.28 0.52 -5.58
C PHE A 53 2.24 1.62 -5.78
N SER A 54 2.58 2.84 -5.44
CA SER A 54 1.66 3.97 -5.56
C SER A 54 0.36 3.76 -4.80
N VAL A 55 0.49 3.27 -3.61
CA VAL A 55 -0.66 3.10 -2.72
C VAL A 55 -0.34 3.77 -1.40
N SER A 56 -1.32 3.88 -0.53
CA SER A 56 -1.08 4.48 0.77
C SER A 56 -0.58 3.43 1.74
N THR A 57 0.06 3.86 2.80
CA THR A 57 0.47 2.95 3.85
C THR A 57 -0.79 2.40 4.53
N ASP A 58 -1.86 3.19 4.57
CA ASP A 58 -3.11 2.72 5.15
C ASP A 58 -3.65 1.53 4.36
N TYR A 59 -3.52 1.60 3.06
CA TYR A 59 -3.98 0.49 2.23
C TYR A 59 -3.18 -0.76 2.57
N LEU A 60 -1.86 -0.62 2.71
CA LEU A 60 -1.01 -1.75 3.02
C LEU A 60 -1.34 -2.32 4.39
N LEU A 61 -1.73 -1.48 5.31
CA LEU A 61 -2.04 -1.92 6.65
C LEU A 61 -3.49 -2.38 6.81
N GLY A 62 -4.28 -2.18 5.80
CA GLY A 62 -5.64 -2.64 5.84
C GLY A 62 -6.59 -1.74 6.61
N VAL A 63 -6.24 -0.49 6.76
CA VAL A 63 -7.11 0.43 7.49
C VAL A 63 -7.80 1.41 6.60
N GLU A 64 -7.63 1.26 5.32
CA GLU A 64 -8.22 2.22 4.41
C GLU A 64 -9.73 2.16 4.36
N ASN A 65 -10.29 1.09 4.80
CA ASN A 65 -11.70 0.95 4.65
C ASN A 65 -12.46 1.96 5.47
N TYR A 66 -11.85 2.48 6.50
CA TYR A 66 -12.61 3.36 7.28
C TYR A 66 -12.72 4.69 6.55
N SER A 67 -11.92 4.86 5.57
CA SER A 67 -11.99 6.06 4.80
C SER A 67 -13.26 6.05 4.03
N ALA A 68 -13.64 4.92 3.58
CA ALA A 68 -14.83 4.81 2.78
C ALA A 68 -15.97 5.20 3.67
N VAL A 69 -15.82 4.90 4.91
CA VAL A 69 -16.88 5.18 5.79
C VAL A 69 -16.95 6.66 5.99
N ASN A 70 -15.85 7.28 6.05
CA ASN A 70 -15.81 8.66 6.22
C ASN A 70 -16.58 9.38 5.20
N VAL A 71 -16.48 8.98 4.02
CA VAL A 71 -17.14 9.70 2.98
C VAL A 71 -18.59 9.73 3.21
N THR A 72 -19.10 8.85 3.95
CA THR A 72 -20.52 8.86 4.08
C THR A 72 -20.89 9.99 5.01
N GLY A 73 -20.00 10.38 5.84
CA GLY A 73 -20.33 11.42 6.76
C GLY A 73 -20.12 12.71 6.04
N LEU A 74 -19.59 12.67 4.85
CA LEU A 74 -19.29 13.86 4.15
C LEU A 74 -20.34 14.00 3.11
N ASN A 75 -20.41 15.09 2.54
CA ASN A 75 -21.35 15.25 1.47
C ASN A 75 -20.53 14.91 0.28
N GLU A 76 -21.11 14.94 -0.81
CA GLU A 76 -20.49 14.60 -2.00
C GLU A 76 -19.39 15.46 -2.37
N ALA A 77 -19.45 16.66 -2.03
CA ALA A 77 -18.38 17.55 -2.40
C ALA A 77 -17.15 17.06 -1.69
N ASP A 78 -17.31 16.64 -0.47
CA ASP A 78 -16.18 16.17 0.29
C ASP A 78 -15.66 14.89 -0.27
N VAL A 79 -16.53 14.09 -0.72
CA VAL A 79 -16.13 12.84 -1.27
C VAL A 79 -15.29 13.09 -2.50
N ALA A 80 -15.75 13.95 -3.32
CA ALA A 80 -15.04 14.25 -4.54
C ALA A 80 -13.70 14.80 -4.17
N LEU A 81 -13.69 15.67 -3.21
CA LEU A 81 -12.49 16.28 -2.81
C LEU A 81 -11.54 15.23 -2.30
N LEU A 82 -12.04 14.35 -1.53
CA LEU A 82 -11.24 13.33 -0.98
C LEU A 82 -10.62 12.55 -2.07
N ALA A 83 -11.38 12.27 -3.03
CA ALA A 83 -10.89 11.51 -4.14
C ALA A 83 -9.78 12.24 -4.81
N GLN A 84 -9.96 13.49 -5.07
CA GLN A 84 -8.95 14.15 -5.75
C GLN A 84 -7.90 14.46 -4.84
N LEU A 85 -8.17 14.54 -3.62
CA LEU A 85 -7.19 14.81 -2.74
C LEU A 85 -6.34 13.69 -2.75
N ALA A 86 -6.92 12.58 -2.72
CA ALA A 86 -6.20 11.41 -2.73
C ALA A 86 -5.38 11.50 -3.94
N ASP A 87 -5.84 12.09 -4.90
CA ASP A 87 -5.10 12.17 -6.04
C ASP A 87 -4.23 13.21 -6.00
N ARG A 88 -4.60 14.18 -5.52
CA ARG A 88 -3.81 15.22 -5.59
C ARG A 88 -3.10 15.27 -4.46
N LEU A 89 -3.49 14.66 -3.70
CA LEU A 89 -2.85 14.74 -2.66
C LEU A 89 -1.89 13.98 -2.95
N ARG A 90 -2.22 13.52 -3.80
CA ARG A 90 -1.57 12.82 -4.29
C ARG A 90 -0.90 13.50 -5.12
N GLU A 91 -0.97 14.38 -5.42
CA GLU A 91 -0.55 15.02 -5.97
C GLU A 91 -0.24 15.94 -5.49
N SER A 92 -0.35 16.11 -4.94
CA SER A 92 -0.33 16.70 -4.30
C SER A 92 -0.11 16.53 -3.56
N HIS A 93 0.01 15.98 -3.69
CA HIS A 93 -0.26 15.70 -3.17
C HIS A 93 0.11 15.60 -2.98
#